data_4101d240b9c0e94a224e0a1c37b49236
#
_entry.id   4101d240b9c0e94a224e0a1c37b49236
#
_cell.length_a   1.000
_cell.length_b   1.000
_cell.length_c   1.000
_cell.angle_alpha   90.00
_cell.angle_beta   90.00
_cell.angle_gamma   90.00
#
_symmetry.space_group_name_H-M   'P 1'
#
loop_
_entity.id
_entity.type
_entity.pdbx_description
1 polymer ?
#
loop_
_entity_poly.entity_id
_entity_poly.type
_entity_poly.pdbx_seq_one_letter_code
_entity_poly.pdbx_strand_id
1 'polypeptide(L)'
;MDFSAVKETAKRGTFDFPIEYYKLSKNHPRYHMQTHWHKDMEIIRVTTGVLDAQIGDTLFSLKEGESVYIPGGIAHGAQPTDCEYECVVLSPSVMYSTQKVRTIIKSRVLFPVKFYKNPDVDLICECLENEEDGYEFKVISSLFKIVNSALENQTLFVGRNNYRVDKIKPAIDYIRGNFSGNIELKILAEECSMSSNYFCKIFKDVTGQTPTEYITTYRLNMACEMLLSGSKVTDTAYDCGFNDLSYFIHVFKKNIGISPKQYSQNK
;
A
#
# COMPACT_ATOMS: atom_id res chain seq x y z
N MET A 1 23.76 -3.24 -6.56
CA MET A 1 23.45 -2.98 -5.15
C MET A 1 22.28 -3.87 -4.78
N ASP A 2 22.48 -4.73 -3.81
CA ASP A 2 21.45 -5.68 -3.37
C ASP A 2 20.52 -4.95 -2.39
N PHE A 3 19.38 -4.46 -2.89
CA PHE A 3 18.37 -3.81 -2.05
C PHE A 3 17.43 -4.89 -1.52
N SER A 4 17.85 -5.60 -0.49
CA SER A 4 16.94 -6.40 0.32
C SER A 4 16.07 -5.47 1.16
N ALA A 5 14.92 -5.06 0.65
CA ALA A 5 13.97 -4.24 1.40
C ALA A 5 13.45 -5.04 2.61
N VAL A 6 13.64 -4.49 3.81
CA VAL A 6 13.21 -5.12 5.06
C VAL A 6 11.70 -4.87 5.24
N LYS A 7 10.95 -5.94 5.58
CA LYS A 7 9.54 -5.79 5.95
C LYS A 7 9.43 -5.15 7.32
N GLU A 8 8.82 -3.97 7.40
CA GLU A 8 8.47 -3.34 8.67
C GLU A 8 7.16 -3.92 9.22
N THR A 9 7.15 -4.27 10.51
CA THR A 9 6.00 -4.88 11.21
C THR A 9 5.49 -4.04 12.38
N ALA A 10 5.80 -2.74 12.41
CA ALA A 10 5.37 -1.85 13.47
C ALA A 10 3.83 -1.77 13.56
N LYS A 11 3.31 -1.61 14.77
CA LYS A 11 1.92 -1.21 14.98
C LYS A 11 1.83 0.29 14.76
N ARG A 12 0.76 0.73 14.09
CA ARG A 12 0.54 2.15 13.79
C ARG A 12 -0.55 2.70 14.70
N GLY A 13 -0.26 3.85 15.35
CA GLY A 13 -1.21 4.54 16.19
C GLY A 13 -1.94 3.67 17.23
N THR A 14 -3.20 3.97 17.47
CA THR A 14 -4.07 3.18 18.33
C THR A 14 -4.91 2.18 17.55
N PHE A 15 -5.62 1.27 18.25
CA PHE A 15 -6.53 0.33 17.59
C PHE A 15 -7.68 1.06 16.87
N ASP A 16 -8.21 2.10 17.49
CA ASP A 16 -9.37 2.85 16.97
C ASP A 16 -8.96 3.91 15.93
N PHE A 17 -7.73 4.41 16.02
CA PHE A 17 -7.19 5.38 15.09
C PHE A 17 -5.77 4.99 14.68
N PRO A 18 -5.61 4.04 13.74
CA PRO A 18 -4.32 3.46 13.35
C PRO A 18 -3.58 4.36 12.37
N ILE A 19 -3.23 5.56 12.83
CA ILE A 19 -2.43 6.57 12.11
C ILE A 19 -1.24 6.95 12.99
N GLU A 20 -0.07 7.05 12.40
CA GLU A 20 1.15 7.59 13.02
C GLU A 20 1.66 8.78 12.24
N TYR A 21 2.17 9.77 12.96
CA TYR A 21 2.73 10.99 12.40
C TYR A 21 4.13 11.23 12.93
N TYR A 22 5.04 11.63 12.05
CA TYR A 22 6.43 11.92 12.37
C TYR A 22 6.86 13.23 11.73
N LYS A 23 7.50 14.10 12.52
CA LYS A 23 8.33 15.20 12.03
C LYS A 23 9.78 14.76 11.99
N LEU A 24 10.39 14.83 10.85
CA LEU A 24 11.71 14.27 10.58
C LEU A 24 12.68 15.38 10.20
N SER A 25 13.59 15.66 11.11
CA SER A 25 14.71 16.60 10.96
C SER A 25 16.03 15.86 11.15
N LYS A 26 17.17 16.49 10.87
CA LYS A 26 18.52 15.90 10.95
C LYS A 26 18.83 15.12 12.25
N ASN A 27 18.21 15.50 13.35
CA ASN A 27 18.46 14.88 14.65
C ASN A 27 17.50 13.70 14.94
N HIS A 28 16.52 13.45 14.09
CA HIS A 28 15.57 12.37 14.31
C HIS A 28 16.19 11.02 13.93
N PRO A 29 16.05 9.93 14.74
CA PRO A 29 16.64 8.62 14.46
C PRO A 29 16.21 8.00 13.12
N ARG A 30 15.01 8.35 12.63
CA ARG A 30 14.44 7.89 11.37
C ARG A 30 14.65 8.88 10.23
N TYR A 31 15.50 9.89 10.37
CA TYR A 31 15.72 10.91 9.36
C TYR A 31 16.15 10.32 8.01
N HIS A 32 17.06 9.35 8.03
CA HIS A 32 17.39 8.56 6.84
C HIS A 32 16.48 7.33 6.78
N MET A 33 15.55 7.34 5.86
CA MET A 33 14.62 6.24 5.68
C MET A 33 15.28 5.15 4.82
N GLN A 34 15.74 4.09 5.48
CA GLN A 34 16.26 2.92 4.76
C GLN A 34 15.15 2.26 3.94
N THR A 35 15.51 1.64 2.81
CA THR A 35 14.55 0.96 1.96
C THR A 35 13.85 -0.15 2.72
N HIS A 36 12.53 -0.04 2.86
CA HIS A 36 11.67 -0.99 3.55
C HIS A 36 10.31 -1.08 2.86
N TRP A 37 9.44 -1.94 3.33
CA TRP A 37 8.05 -2.00 2.91
C TRP A 37 7.13 -2.43 4.05
N HIS A 38 5.91 -1.96 4.03
CA HIS A 38 4.83 -2.34 4.94
C HIS A 38 3.48 -2.36 4.21
N LYS A 39 2.44 -2.91 4.84
CA LYS A 39 1.09 -2.98 4.28
C LYS A 39 0.29 -1.69 4.41
N ASP A 40 0.79 -0.77 5.22
CA ASP A 40 0.12 0.50 5.50
C ASP A 40 0.38 1.49 4.35
N MET A 41 -0.50 2.46 4.21
CA MET A 41 -0.31 3.59 3.29
C MET A 41 0.60 4.62 3.95
N GLU A 42 1.31 5.41 3.17
CA GLU A 42 2.16 6.49 3.67
C GLU A 42 2.01 7.76 2.85
N ILE A 43 2.07 8.90 3.52
CA ILE A 43 2.16 10.21 2.90
C ILE A 43 3.44 10.86 3.40
N ILE A 44 4.31 11.28 2.48
CA ILE A 44 5.51 12.05 2.79
C ILE A 44 5.29 13.47 2.28
N ARG A 45 5.52 14.47 3.14
CA ARG A 45 5.47 15.90 2.80
C ARG A 45 6.80 16.57 3.14
N VAL A 46 7.37 17.32 2.22
CA VAL A 46 8.59 18.11 2.46
C VAL A 46 8.20 19.51 2.95
N THR A 47 8.70 19.88 4.11
CA THR A 47 8.47 21.20 4.73
C THR A 47 9.55 22.20 4.39
N THR A 48 10.81 21.74 4.26
CA THR A 48 11.95 22.56 3.81
C THR A 48 12.92 21.73 3.00
N GLY A 49 13.60 22.33 2.04
CA GLY A 49 14.67 21.71 1.27
C GLY A 49 14.21 20.71 0.20
N VAL A 50 14.98 19.65 0.01
CA VAL A 50 14.74 18.62 -1.03
C VAL A 50 14.91 17.23 -0.45
N LEU A 51 13.96 16.33 -0.73
CA LEU A 51 13.99 14.93 -0.36
C LEU A 51 13.96 14.06 -1.61
N ASP A 52 14.98 13.23 -1.75
CA ASP A 52 14.98 12.18 -2.78
C ASP A 52 14.41 10.89 -2.20
N ALA A 53 13.24 10.49 -2.67
CA ALA A 53 12.51 9.31 -2.25
C ALA A 53 12.49 8.27 -3.36
N GLN A 54 13.12 7.12 -3.15
CA GLN A 54 13.01 5.96 -4.03
C GLN A 54 11.73 5.19 -3.65
N ILE A 55 10.76 5.10 -4.57
CA ILE A 55 9.48 4.42 -4.35
C ILE A 55 9.28 3.42 -5.49
N GLY A 56 9.38 2.13 -5.18
CA GLY A 56 9.54 1.10 -6.19
C GLY A 56 10.73 1.43 -7.09
N ASP A 57 10.51 1.48 -8.39
CA ASP A 57 11.54 1.83 -9.39
C ASP A 57 11.68 3.33 -9.66
N THR A 58 10.83 4.16 -9.07
CA THR A 58 10.78 5.58 -9.40
C THR A 58 11.45 6.41 -8.32
N LEU A 59 12.37 7.27 -8.75
CA LEU A 59 12.95 8.29 -7.89
C LEU A 59 12.08 9.54 -7.95
N PHE A 60 11.53 9.92 -6.81
CA PHE A 60 10.80 11.17 -6.61
C PHE A 60 11.72 12.18 -5.94
N SER A 61 12.06 13.25 -6.62
CA SER A 61 12.68 14.41 -5.99
C SER A 61 11.57 15.36 -5.55
N LEU A 62 11.36 15.45 -4.24
CA LEU A 62 10.31 16.25 -3.61
C LEU A 62 10.94 17.54 -3.07
N LYS A 63 10.35 18.67 -3.42
CA LYS A 63 10.73 19.99 -2.94
C LYS A 63 9.78 20.47 -1.85
N GLU A 64 10.12 21.56 -1.19
CA GLU A 64 9.26 22.24 -0.22
C GLU A 64 7.83 22.42 -0.74
N GLY A 65 6.86 22.02 0.07
CA GLY A 65 5.43 22.01 -0.24
C GLY A 65 4.97 20.87 -1.15
N GLU A 66 5.88 20.02 -1.62
CA GLU A 66 5.50 18.82 -2.38
C GLU A 66 5.30 17.63 -1.45
N SER A 67 4.42 16.74 -1.84
CA SER A 67 4.15 15.50 -1.13
C SER A 67 3.99 14.32 -2.07
N VAL A 68 4.13 13.12 -1.53
CA VAL A 68 3.87 11.88 -2.26
C VAL A 68 3.02 10.94 -1.39
N TYR A 69 1.99 10.38 -2.00
CA TYR A 69 1.21 9.28 -1.45
C TYR A 69 1.80 7.97 -1.92
N ILE A 70 2.03 7.05 -1.00
CA ILE A 70 2.61 5.72 -1.22
C ILE A 70 1.59 4.68 -0.79
N PRO A 71 1.06 3.87 -1.72
CA PRO A 71 0.19 2.74 -1.38
C PRO A 71 0.95 1.67 -0.59
N GLY A 72 0.24 0.95 0.27
CA GLY A 72 0.83 -0.16 1.00
C GLY A 72 1.37 -1.28 0.08
N GLY A 73 2.46 -1.90 0.51
CA GLY A 73 3.11 -2.99 -0.20
C GLY A 73 4.20 -2.58 -1.19
N ILE A 74 4.45 -1.30 -1.38
CA ILE A 74 5.52 -0.79 -2.25
C ILE A 74 6.78 -0.57 -1.42
N ALA A 75 7.91 -1.10 -1.89
CA ALA A 75 9.21 -0.82 -1.28
C ALA A 75 9.58 0.65 -1.49
N HIS A 76 9.97 1.33 -0.42
CA HIS A 76 10.33 2.74 -0.48
C HIS A 76 11.40 3.09 0.56
N GLY A 77 12.11 4.18 0.30
CA GLY A 77 13.12 4.74 1.17
C GLY A 77 13.41 6.17 0.76
N ALA A 78 13.99 6.96 1.66
CA ALA A 78 14.29 8.35 1.40
C ALA A 78 15.66 8.76 1.91
N GLN A 79 16.33 9.59 1.12
CA GLN A 79 17.63 10.16 1.43
C GLN A 79 17.49 11.69 1.48
N PRO A 80 17.37 12.24 2.68
CA PRO A 80 17.26 13.68 2.86
C PRO A 80 18.61 14.36 2.63
N THR A 81 18.56 15.50 1.94
CA THR A 81 19.69 16.40 1.80
C THR A 81 19.29 17.78 2.29
N ASP A 82 19.68 18.13 3.49
CA ASP A 82 19.35 19.42 4.12
C ASP A 82 17.85 19.78 4.03
N CYS A 83 16.98 18.83 4.39
CA CYS A 83 15.55 19.03 4.36
C CYS A 83 14.91 18.66 5.69
N GLU A 84 13.71 19.15 5.91
CA GLU A 84 12.79 18.64 6.91
C GLU A 84 11.55 18.10 6.20
N TYR A 85 11.02 17.02 6.71
CA TYR A 85 9.86 16.38 6.10
C TYR A 85 8.99 15.67 7.14
N GLU A 86 7.79 15.40 6.77
CA GLU A 86 6.80 14.73 7.61
C GLU A 86 6.35 13.44 6.96
N CYS A 87 6.10 12.43 7.79
CA CYS A 87 5.53 11.17 7.38
C CYS A 87 4.23 10.90 8.14
N VAL A 88 3.18 10.57 7.40
CA VAL A 88 1.93 10.05 7.94
C VAL A 88 1.79 8.60 7.49
N VAL A 89 1.90 7.67 8.40
CA VAL A 89 1.74 6.24 8.13
C VAL A 89 0.41 5.77 8.68
N LEU A 90 -0.43 5.19 7.83
CA LEU A 90 -1.79 4.86 8.21
C LEU A 90 -2.25 3.50 7.70
N SER A 91 -2.95 2.76 8.57
CA SER A 91 -3.60 1.53 8.13
C SER A 91 -4.77 1.87 7.17
N PRO A 92 -4.89 1.18 6.03
CA PRO A 92 -6.02 1.36 5.14
C PRO A 92 -7.39 1.18 5.82
N SER A 93 -7.41 0.47 6.97
CA SER A 93 -8.65 0.21 7.73
C SER A 93 -9.33 1.47 8.22
N VAL A 94 -8.61 2.56 8.44
CA VAL A 94 -9.17 3.85 8.87
C VAL A 94 -10.22 4.40 7.88
N MET A 95 -10.13 3.99 6.63
CA MET A 95 -11.02 4.44 5.56
C MET A 95 -12.11 3.42 5.19
N TYR A 96 -12.19 2.26 5.86
CA TYR A 96 -13.13 1.19 5.52
C TYR A 96 -14.55 1.47 6.02
N SER A 97 -15.19 2.49 5.46
CA SER A 97 -16.56 2.88 5.82
C SER A 97 -17.63 1.94 5.24
N THR A 98 -17.39 1.35 4.07
CA THR A 98 -18.28 0.39 3.41
C THR A 98 -17.47 -0.68 2.70
N GLN A 99 -18.10 -1.84 2.43
CA GLN A 99 -17.48 -2.91 1.64
C GLN A 99 -17.01 -2.42 0.27
N LYS A 100 -17.79 -1.56 -0.41
CA LYS A 100 -17.44 -1.01 -1.71
C LYS A 100 -16.20 -0.12 -1.64
N VAL A 101 -16.11 0.77 -0.65
CA VAL A 101 -14.94 1.63 -0.43
C VAL A 101 -13.72 0.79 -0.12
N ARG A 102 -13.84 -0.20 0.77
CA ARG A 102 -12.78 -1.15 1.10
C ARG A 102 -12.24 -1.86 -0.14
N THR A 103 -13.14 -2.37 -1.01
CA THR A 103 -12.74 -3.02 -2.26
C THR A 103 -12.00 -2.06 -3.19
N ILE A 104 -12.47 -0.82 -3.33
CA ILE A 104 -11.81 0.19 -4.17
C ILE A 104 -10.41 0.50 -3.66
N ILE A 105 -10.25 0.78 -2.36
CA ILE A 105 -8.95 1.09 -1.77
C ILE A 105 -7.98 -0.07 -1.98
N LYS A 106 -8.40 -1.29 -1.71
CA LYS A 106 -7.54 -2.48 -1.86
C LYS A 106 -7.22 -2.83 -3.32
N SER A 107 -8.09 -2.51 -4.26
CA SER A 107 -7.97 -3.00 -5.63
C SER A 107 -7.52 -1.95 -6.64
N ARG A 108 -7.63 -0.66 -6.34
CA ARG A 108 -7.40 0.41 -7.32
C ARG A 108 -6.31 1.40 -6.94
N VAL A 109 -6.03 1.59 -5.65
CA VAL A 109 -5.00 2.55 -5.21
C VAL A 109 -3.66 1.82 -5.13
N LEU A 110 -2.99 1.68 -6.26
CA LEU A 110 -1.83 0.79 -6.41
C LEU A 110 -0.52 1.51 -6.72
N PHE A 111 -0.55 2.81 -6.97
CA PHE A 111 0.62 3.53 -7.45
C PHE A 111 0.91 4.77 -6.63
N PRO A 112 2.18 5.12 -6.44
CA PRO A 112 2.54 6.38 -5.78
C PRO A 112 2.06 7.57 -6.62
N VAL A 113 1.58 8.60 -5.93
CA VAL A 113 1.12 9.84 -6.58
C VAL A 113 1.78 11.03 -5.92
N LYS A 114 2.52 11.81 -6.72
CA LYS A 114 3.10 13.08 -6.28
C LYS A 114 2.06 14.20 -6.37
N PHE A 115 2.00 15.00 -5.33
CA PHE A 115 1.17 16.20 -5.27
C PHE A 115 2.05 17.45 -5.12
N TYR A 116 1.61 18.54 -5.71
CA TYR A 116 2.20 19.84 -5.54
C TYR A 116 1.25 20.71 -4.70
N LYS A 117 1.70 21.16 -3.51
CA LYS A 117 0.91 21.98 -2.57
C LYS A 117 -0.52 21.47 -2.39
N ASN A 118 -0.66 20.30 -1.80
CA ASN A 118 -1.97 19.70 -1.56
C ASN A 118 -2.53 20.14 -0.19
N PRO A 119 -3.59 20.96 -0.15
CA PRO A 119 -4.15 21.50 1.09
C PRO A 119 -4.72 20.42 2.02
N ASP A 120 -5.14 19.25 1.49
CA ASP A 120 -5.63 18.15 2.31
C ASP A 120 -4.46 17.43 3.00
N VAL A 121 -3.27 17.36 2.39
CA VAL A 121 -2.05 16.86 3.06
C VAL A 121 -1.62 17.83 4.16
N ASP A 122 -1.62 19.13 3.87
CA ASP A 122 -1.26 20.17 4.84
C ASP A 122 -2.20 20.11 6.07
N LEU A 123 -3.50 19.99 5.83
CA LEU A 123 -4.51 19.90 6.90
C LEU A 123 -4.33 18.61 7.73
N ILE A 124 -4.01 17.47 7.12
CA ILE A 124 -3.75 16.22 7.86
C ILE A 124 -2.57 16.41 8.80
N CYS A 125 -1.43 16.92 8.31
CA CYS A 125 -0.25 17.13 9.13
C CYS A 125 -0.51 18.10 10.29
N GLU A 126 -1.19 19.22 10.02
CA GLU A 126 -1.58 20.20 11.04
C GLU A 126 -2.51 19.59 12.10
N CYS A 127 -3.51 18.82 11.69
CA CYS A 127 -4.43 18.15 12.60
C CYS A 127 -3.73 17.11 13.47
N LEU A 128 -2.83 16.31 12.91
CA LEU A 128 -2.08 15.29 13.65
C LEU A 128 -1.00 15.87 14.55
N GLU A 129 -0.55 17.09 14.29
CA GLU A 129 0.37 17.80 15.18
C GLU A 129 -0.34 18.38 16.39
N ASN A 130 -1.52 18.99 16.18
CA ASN A 130 -2.20 19.77 17.23
C ASN A 130 -3.23 18.95 18.01
N GLU A 131 -3.79 17.88 17.44
CA GLU A 131 -4.76 16.96 18.04
C GLU A 131 -5.94 17.70 18.71
N GLU A 132 -6.47 18.75 18.07
CA GLU A 132 -7.64 19.47 18.55
C GLU A 132 -8.89 18.58 18.53
N ASP A 133 -9.87 18.86 19.38
CA ASP A 133 -11.11 18.08 19.49
C ASP A 133 -11.79 17.89 18.13
N GLY A 134 -12.04 16.63 17.75
CA GLY A 134 -12.62 16.23 16.46
C GLY A 134 -11.67 16.27 15.26
N TYR A 135 -10.35 16.37 15.48
CA TYR A 135 -9.35 16.35 14.41
C TYR A 135 -9.43 15.08 13.55
N GLU A 136 -9.85 13.96 14.12
CA GLU A 136 -9.98 12.68 13.41
C GLU A 136 -10.92 12.79 12.20
N PHE A 137 -12.03 13.54 12.32
CA PHE A 137 -12.97 13.76 11.22
C PHE A 137 -12.32 14.58 10.08
N LYS A 138 -11.53 15.60 10.43
CA LYS A 138 -10.79 16.40 9.45
C LYS A 138 -9.76 15.52 8.71
N VAL A 139 -9.00 14.71 9.45
CA VAL A 139 -8.01 13.79 8.90
C VAL A 139 -8.66 12.77 7.97
N ILE A 140 -9.72 12.09 8.41
CA ILE A 140 -10.40 11.06 7.61
C ILE A 140 -11.01 11.67 6.34
N SER A 141 -11.66 12.83 6.43
CA SER A 141 -12.24 13.50 5.26
C SER A 141 -11.18 13.89 4.23
N SER A 142 -10.04 14.40 4.67
CA SER A 142 -8.93 14.76 3.79
C SER A 142 -8.24 13.54 3.18
N LEU A 143 -8.12 12.44 3.92
CA LEU A 143 -7.65 11.16 3.38
C LEU A 143 -8.53 10.65 2.24
N PHE A 144 -9.86 10.73 2.36
CA PHE A 144 -10.77 10.36 1.28
C PHE A 144 -10.56 11.23 0.02
N LYS A 145 -10.34 12.53 0.18
CA LYS A 145 -10.06 13.43 -0.96
C LYS A 145 -8.71 13.11 -1.62
N ILE A 146 -7.66 12.84 -0.82
CA ILE A 146 -6.34 12.45 -1.34
C ILE A 146 -6.45 11.15 -2.12
N VAL A 147 -7.12 10.12 -1.57
CA VAL A 147 -7.30 8.84 -2.26
C VAL A 147 -8.15 9.00 -3.52
N ASN A 148 -9.21 9.81 -3.49
CA ASN A 148 -9.99 10.09 -4.69
C ASN A 148 -9.13 10.79 -5.76
N SER A 149 -8.38 11.80 -5.38
CA SER A 149 -7.43 12.47 -6.28
C SER A 149 -6.36 11.52 -6.83
N ALA A 150 -5.85 10.61 -5.99
CA ALA A 150 -4.92 9.58 -6.43
C ALA A 150 -5.57 8.62 -7.46
N LEU A 151 -6.83 8.25 -7.26
CA LEU A 151 -7.58 7.41 -8.21
C LEU A 151 -7.82 8.12 -9.55
N GLU A 152 -8.15 9.40 -9.53
CA GLU A 152 -8.35 10.22 -10.72
C GLU A 152 -7.02 10.44 -11.46
N ASN A 153 -5.96 10.76 -10.73
CA ASN A 153 -4.63 11.02 -11.28
C ASN A 153 -3.92 9.76 -11.77
N GLN A 154 -4.29 8.56 -11.35
CA GLN A 154 -3.78 7.31 -11.93
C GLN A 154 -4.00 7.24 -13.45
N THR A 155 -4.99 7.97 -13.98
CA THR A 155 -5.20 8.12 -15.43
C THR A 155 -4.34 9.22 -16.06
N LEU A 156 -3.84 10.18 -15.28
CA LEU A 156 -3.07 11.34 -15.77
C LEU A 156 -1.54 11.13 -15.66
N PHE A 157 -1.07 10.32 -14.72
CA PHE A 157 0.35 9.97 -14.58
C PHE A 157 0.86 8.97 -15.63
N VAL A 158 0.06 8.63 -16.62
CA VAL A 158 0.43 7.88 -17.84
C VAL A 158 1.48 8.58 -18.73
N GLY A 159 1.95 9.74 -18.34
CA GLY A 159 2.92 10.52 -19.11
C GLY A 159 4.29 10.68 -18.45
N ARG A 160 5.17 9.76 -18.59
CA ARG A 160 6.63 9.72 -18.82
C ARG A 160 7.44 8.65 -18.09
N ASN A 161 6.95 8.01 -17.01
CA ASN A 161 7.70 6.93 -16.34
C ASN A 161 6.87 5.67 -16.00
N ASN A 162 5.60 5.62 -16.42
CA ASN A 162 4.68 4.51 -16.16
C ASN A 162 4.84 3.32 -17.13
N TYR A 163 5.84 3.35 -18.03
CA TYR A 163 6.04 2.28 -19.00
C TYR A 163 6.13 0.88 -18.33
N ARG A 164 6.74 0.80 -17.14
CA ARG A 164 6.85 -0.47 -16.40
C ARG A 164 5.56 -0.83 -15.69
N VAL A 165 4.85 0.14 -15.14
CA VAL A 165 3.56 -0.04 -14.47
C VAL A 165 2.50 -0.49 -15.49
N ASP A 166 2.40 0.21 -16.62
CA ASP A 166 1.47 -0.14 -17.69
C ASP A 166 1.75 -1.54 -18.24
N LYS A 167 3.01 -1.95 -18.25
CA LYS A 167 3.40 -3.29 -18.68
C LYS A 167 2.92 -4.41 -17.76
N ILE A 168 2.77 -4.20 -16.46
CA ILE A 168 2.33 -5.23 -15.51
C ILE A 168 0.83 -5.14 -15.19
N LYS A 169 0.17 -4.05 -15.61
CA LYS A 169 -1.26 -3.84 -15.38
C LYS A 169 -2.12 -5.01 -15.90
N PRO A 170 -1.90 -5.56 -17.12
CA PRO A 170 -2.66 -6.72 -17.59
C PRO A 170 -2.56 -7.92 -16.63
N ALA A 171 -1.38 -8.20 -16.07
CA ALA A 171 -1.21 -9.28 -15.10
C ALA A 171 -1.96 -9.00 -13.79
N ILE A 172 -1.96 -7.76 -13.31
CA ILE A 172 -2.72 -7.36 -12.13
C ILE A 172 -4.22 -7.53 -12.35
N ASP A 173 -4.72 -7.10 -13.51
CA ASP A 173 -6.13 -7.23 -13.88
C ASP A 173 -6.51 -8.71 -14.04
N TYR A 174 -5.63 -9.53 -14.62
CA TYR A 174 -5.81 -10.98 -14.70
C TYR A 174 -5.88 -11.63 -13.31
N ILE A 175 -4.97 -11.29 -12.39
CA ILE A 175 -4.98 -11.80 -11.00
C ILE A 175 -6.31 -11.45 -10.32
N ARG A 176 -6.80 -10.24 -10.50
CA ARG A 176 -8.08 -9.79 -9.91
C ARG A 176 -9.28 -10.55 -10.41
N GLY A 177 -9.32 -10.84 -11.70
CA GLY A 177 -10.43 -11.59 -12.31
C GLY A 177 -10.38 -13.09 -12.05
N ASN A 178 -9.21 -13.65 -11.72
CA ASN A 178 -8.97 -15.09 -11.68
C ASN A 178 -8.38 -15.59 -10.35
N PHE A 179 -8.39 -14.79 -9.29
CA PHE A 179 -7.68 -15.11 -8.02
C PHE A 179 -8.15 -16.40 -7.36
N SER A 180 -9.41 -16.83 -7.56
CA SER A 180 -9.96 -18.06 -7.03
C SER A 180 -9.47 -19.31 -7.76
N GLY A 181 -8.96 -19.17 -9.00
CA GLY A 181 -8.47 -20.26 -9.82
C GLY A 181 -6.95 -20.49 -9.70
N ASN A 182 -6.46 -21.44 -10.50
CA ASN A 182 -5.02 -21.64 -10.66
C ASN A 182 -4.43 -20.52 -11.53
N ILE A 183 -3.49 -19.75 -11.01
CA ILE A 183 -2.78 -18.69 -11.74
C ILE A 183 -1.36 -19.14 -11.99
N GLU A 184 -1.04 -19.40 -13.24
CA GLU A 184 0.29 -19.76 -13.67
C GLU A 184 1.12 -18.52 -14.00
N LEU A 185 2.36 -18.49 -13.54
CA LEU A 185 3.29 -17.38 -13.81
C LEU A 185 3.48 -17.13 -15.32
N LYS A 186 3.45 -18.20 -16.11
CA LYS A 186 3.58 -18.12 -17.57
C LYS A 186 2.44 -17.30 -18.17
N ILE A 187 1.20 -17.52 -17.74
CA ILE A 187 0.03 -16.79 -18.22
C ILE A 187 0.16 -15.29 -17.88
N LEU A 188 0.58 -14.95 -16.66
CA LEU A 188 0.79 -13.56 -16.27
C LEU A 188 1.86 -12.86 -17.12
N ALA A 189 2.92 -13.58 -17.45
CA ALA A 189 3.97 -13.05 -18.32
C ALA A 189 3.47 -12.87 -19.77
N GLU A 190 2.67 -13.80 -20.29
CA GLU A 190 2.03 -13.74 -21.60
C GLU A 190 1.05 -12.57 -21.70
N GLU A 191 0.20 -12.35 -20.69
CA GLU A 191 -0.70 -11.18 -20.61
C GLU A 191 0.07 -9.85 -20.71
N CYS A 192 1.30 -9.83 -20.19
CA CYS A 192 2.18 -8.67 -20.26
C CYS A 192 3.10 -8.66 -21.51
N SER A 193 2.99 -9.64 -22.42
CA SER A 193 3.86 -9.83 -23.57
C SER A 193 5.35 -9.89 -23.19
N MET A 194 5.69 -10.62 -22.11
CA MET A 194 7.04 -10.74 -21.57
C MET A 194 7.47 -12.19 -21.38
N SER A 195 8.79 -12.41 -21.29
CA SER A 195 9.31 -13.67 -20.74
C SER A 195 9.08 -13.72 -19.23
N SER A 196 8.88 -14.93 -18.68
CA SER A 196 8.60 -15.11 -17.23
C SER A 196 9.67 -14.49 -16.34
N ASN A 197 10.94 -14.61 -16.70
CA ASN A 197 12.05 -14.05 -15.92
C ASN A 197 12.02 -12.51 -15.90
N TYR A 198 11.78 -11.89 -17.04
CA TYR A 198 11.70 -10.44 -17.16
C TYR A 198 10.45 -9.90 -16.46
N PHE A 199 9.31 -10.59 -16.60
CA PHE A 199 8.07 -10.29 -15.90
C PHE A 199 8.25 -10.32 -14.38
N CYS A 200 8.82 -11.40 -13.81
CA CYS A 200 9.06 -11.50 -12.37
C CYS A 200 9.88 -10.33 -11.85
N LYS A 201 10.95 -9.97 -12.57
CA LYS A 201 11.81 -8.85 -12.19
C LYS A 201 11.02 -7.54 -12.19
N ILE A 202 10.38 -7.18 -13.31
CA ILE A 202 9.60 -5.94 -13.41
C ILE A 202 8.45 -5.92 -12.40
N PHE A 203 7.73 -7.04 -12.25
CA PHE A 203 6.61 -7.11 -11.32
C PHE A 203 7.05 -6.84 -9.89
N LYS A 204 8.16 -7.47 -9.45
CA LYS A 204 8.74 -7.22 -8.12
C LYS A 204 9.26 -5.80 -7.98
N ASP A 205 9.94 -5.29 -9.00
CA ASP A 205 10.46 -3.92 -9.00
C ASP A 205 9.34 -2.88 -8.84
N VAL A 206 8.18 -3.11 -9.48
CA VAL A 206 7.03 -2.17 -9.45
C VAL A 206 6.14 -2.36 -8.21
N THR A 207 5.88 -3.60 -7.79
CA THR A 207 4.94 -3.90 -6.71
C THR A 207 5.60 -4.12 -5.35
N GLY A 208 6.93 -4.22 -5.31
CA GLY A 208 7.68 -4.63 -4.11
C GLY A 208 7.53 -6.11 -3.76
N GLN A 209 6.73 -6.87 -4.48
CA GLN A 209 6.41 -8.28 -4.22
C GLN A 209 6.64 -9.14 -5.46
N THR A 210 7.02 -10.41 -5.24
CA THR A 210 6.97 -11.37 -6.34
C THR A 210 5.51 -11.62 -6.77
N PRO A 211 5.26 -12.07 -8.01
CA PRO A 211 3.88 -12.38 -8.45
C PRO A 211 3.16 -13.35 -7.52
N THR A 212 3.85 -14.37 -7.02
CA THR A 212 3.27 -15.36 -6.09
C THR A 212 2.90 -14.74 -4.74
N GLU A 213 3.77 -13.90 -4.18
CA GLU A 213 3.48 -13.16 -2.95
C GLU A 213 2.30 -12.22 -3.14
N TYR A 214 2.23 -11.52 -4.27
CA TYR A 214 1.13 -10.62 -4.59
C TYR A 214 -0.20 -11.37 -4.70
N ILE A 215 -0.25 -12.51 -5.43
CA ILE A 215 -1.44 -13.37 -5.52
C ILE A 215 -1.88 -13.82 -4.12
N THR A 216 -0.93 -14.27 -3.30
CA THR A 216 -1.22 -14.72 -1.94
C THR A 216 -1.79 -13.58 -1.09
N THR A 217 -1.19 -12.42 -1.14
CA THR A 217 -1.67 -11.22 -0.42
C THR A 217 -3.08 -10.82 -0.89
N TYR A 218 -3.33 -10.85 -2.20
CA TYR A 218 -4.65 -10.55 -2.76
C TYR A 218 -5.71 -11.54 -2.28
N ARG A 219 -5.43 -12.85 -2.35
CA ARG A 219 -6.30 -13.92 -1.84
C ARG A 219 -6.63 -13.75 -0.36
N LEU A 220 -5.63 -13.44 0.46
CA LEU A 220 -5.83 -13.20 1.89
C LEU A 220 -6.70 -11.97 2.16
N ASN A 221 -6.57 -10.93 1.36
CA ASN A 221 -7.42 -9.75 1.45
C ASN A 221 -8.88 -10.10 1.15
N MET A 222 -9.14 -10.87 0.08
CA MET A 222 -10.47 -11.36 -0.25
C MET A 222 -11.03 -12.30 0.84
N ALA A 223 -10.18 -13.17 1.40
CA ALA A 223 -10.56 -14.04 2.51
C ALA A 223 -10.97 -13.25 3.76
N CYS A 224 -10.28 -12.16 4.09
CA CYS A 224 -10.67 -11.28 5.20
C CYS A 224 -12.09 -10.71 4.98
N GLU A 225 -12.42 -10.34 3.75
CA GLU A 225 -13.74 -9.80 3.41
C GLU A 225 -14.84 -10.86 3.56
N MET A 226 -14.60 -12.06 3.05
CA MET A 226 -15.55 -13.16 3.13
C MET A 226 -15.78 -13.61 4.58
N LEU A 227 -14.72 -13.68 5.39
CA LEU A 227 -14.83 -14.02 6.81
C LEU A 227 -15.64 -12.99 7.60
N LEU A 228 -15.45 -11.69 7.35
CA LEU A 228 -16.24 -10.64 7.98
C LEU A 228 -17.70 -10.63 7.53
N SER A 229 -17.98 -11.07 6.29
CA SER A 229 -19.35 -11.23 5.81
C SER A 229 -20.05 -12.49 6.35
N GLY A 230 -19.35 -13.33 7.13
CA GLY A 230 -19.90 -14.50 7.79
C GLY A 230 -19.66 -15.83 7.08
N SER A 231 -18.84 -15.86 6.03
CA SER A 231 -18.48 -17.10 5.34
C SER A 231 -17.71 -18.05 6.26
N LYS A 232 -17.90 -19.36 6.08
CA LYS A 232 -17.15 -20.36 6.83
C LYS A 232 -15.68 -20.37 6.41
N VAL A 233 -14.78 -20.62 7.35
CA VAL A 233 -13.32 -20.63 7.14
C VAL A 233 -12.92 -21.58 6.01
N THR A 234 -13.55 -22.77 5.95
CA THR A 234 -13.26 -23.78 4.92
C THR A 234 -13.67 -23.28 3.52
N ASP A 235 -14.90 -22.78 3.39
CA ASP A 235 -15.43 -22.30 2.14
C ASP A 235 -14.60 -21.10 1.63
N THR A 236 -14.31 -20.16 2.54
CA THR A 236 -13.45 -19.00 2.27
C THR A 236 -12.07 -19.41 1.73
N ALA A 237 -11.45 -20.46 2.28
CA ALA A 237 -10.15 -20.92 1.82
C ALA A 237 -10.21 -21.35 0.34
N TYR A 238 -11.17 -22.19 -0.02
CA TYR A 238 -11.31 -22.69 -1.39
C TYR A 238 -11.78 -21.62 -2.36
N ASP A 239 -12.77 -20.81 -1.97
CA ASP A 239 -13.29 -19.71 -2.81
C ASP A 239 -12.24 -18.62 -3.08
N CYS A 240 -11.24 -18.48 -2.18
CA CYS A 240 -10.09 -17.62 -2.41
C CYS A 240 -8.92 -18.30 -3.13
N GLY A 241 -9.11 -19.54 -3.63
CA GLY A 241 -8.12 -20.23 -4.45
C GLY A 241 -6.99 -20.90 -3.67
N PHE A 242 -7.18 -21.20 -2.38
CA PHE A 242 -6.25 -22.04 -1.62
C PHE A 242 -6.67 -23.50 -1.75
N ASN A 243 -5.77 -24.34 -2.23
CA ASN A 243 -6.04 -25.78 -2.44
C ASN A 243 -5.89 -26.61 -1.14
N ASP A 244 -5.32 -26.04 -0.08
CA ASP A 244 -5.08 -26.68 1.19
C ASP A 244 -5.49 -25.77 2.35
N LEU A 245 -6.41 -26.27 3.20
CA LEU A 245 -6.94 -25.52 4.34
C LEU A 245 -5.88 -25.25 5.41
N SER A 246 -4.98 -26.21 5.66
CA SER A 246 -3.93 -26.07 6.66
C SER A 246 -2.91 -25.01 6.23
N TYR A 247 -2.53 -25.02 4.95
CA TYR A 247 -1.71 -23.98 4.34
C TYR A 247 -2.37 -22.61 4.43
N PHE A 248 -3.66 -22.51 4.09
CA PHE A 248 -4.44 -21.28 4.22
C PHE A 248 -4.39 -20.73 5.64
N ILE A 249 -4.71 -21.55 6.65
CA ILE A 249 -4.71 -21.13 8.08
C ILE A 249 -3.32 -20.64 8.48
N HIS A 250 -2.26 -21.37 8.11
CA HIS A 250 -0.89 -20.98 8.40
C HIS A 250 -0.52 -19.63 7.79
N VAL A 251 -0.76 -19.46 6.47
CA VAL A 251 -0.41 -18.24 5.74
C VAL A 251 -1.26 -17.06 6.20
N PHE A 252 -2.55 -17.28 6.47
CA PHE A 252 -3.45 -16.27 7.02
C PHE A 252 -2.93 -15.75 8.37
N LYS A 253 -2.65 -16.66 9.33
CA LYS A 253 -2.12 -16.28 10.65
C LYS A 253 -0.77 -15.56 10.53
N LYS A 254 0.11 -16.03 9.66
CA LYS A 254 1.43 -15.40 9.42
C LYS A 254 1.30 -13.96 8.91
N ASN A 255 0.34 -13.68 8.04
CA ASN A 255 0.21 -12.36 7.40
C ASN A 255 -0.74 -11.41 8.13
N ILE A 256 -1.78 -11.94 8.78
CA ILE A 256 -2.82 -11.14 9.46
C ILE A 256 -2.56 -11.06 10.97
N GLY A 257 -1.76 -11.97 11.54
CA GLY A 257 -1.39 -12.00 12.96
C GLY A 257 -2.29 -12.88 13.83
N ILE A 258 -3.55 -13.14 13.42
CA ILE A 258 -4.51 -14.00 14.11
C ILE A 258 -5.08 -15.07 13.17
N SER A 259 -5.68 -16.13 13.74
CA SER A 259 -6.26 -17.18 12.92
C SER A 259 -7.52 -16.73 12.17
N PRO A 260 -7.89 -17.36 11.03
CA PRO A 260 -9.12 -17.05 10.29
C PRO A 260 -10.37 -17.12 11.17
N LYS A 261 -10.43 -18.10 12.08
CA LYS A 261 -11.53 -18.26 13.02
C LYS A 261 -11.64 -17.11 14.01
N GLN A 262 -10.53 -16.68 14.60
CA GLN A 262 -10.49 -15.50 15.45
C GLN A 262 -10.86 -14.23 14.68
N TYR A 263 -10.39 -14.11 13.44
CA TYR A 263 -10.68 -12.96 12.59
C TYR A 263 -12.18 -12.85 12.25
N SER A 264 -12.86 -13.97 11.98
CA SER A 264 -14.31 -13.99 11.71
C SER A 264 -15.18 -13.65 12.94
N GLN A 265 -14.64 -13.77 14.14
CA GLN A 265 -15.33 -13.44 15.40
C GLN A 265 -15.17 -11.98 15.82
N ASN A 266 -14.23 -11.25 15.23
CA ASN A 266 -14.02 -9.81 15.47
C ASN A 266 -15.01 -8.98 14.64
N LYS A 267 -16.31 -9.22 14.85
CA LYS A 267 -17.41 -8.42 14.28
C LYS A 267 -17.70 -7.21 15.13
#